data_2a2ec9dbab0d23e230daa2eaccd3e8ba
#
_entry.id   2a2ec9dbab0d23e230daa2eaccd3e8ba
#
_cell.length_a   1.000
_cell.length_b   1.000
_cell.length_c   1.000
_cell.angle_alpha   90.00
_cell.angle_beta   90.00
_cell.angle_gamma   90.00
#
_symmetry.space_group_name_H-M   'P 1'
#
loop_
_entity.id
_entity.type
_entity.pdbx_description
1 polymer ?
#
loop_
_entity_poly.entity_id
_entity_poly.type
_entity_poly.pdbx_seq_one_letter_code
_entity_poly.pdbx_strand_id
1 'polypeptide(L)'
;MGTTQIIAIVVFVVVMVAIVTEKIHRALAAVVGAMVLLILHVVSFDAAMEHVDFNTLGVLLGMMLFVAVVKLSGLFEYLAIKCARLAKGNPWLVMVLFVCLTAVLSALLDNVTTVLLIGPMTVTVCRLLDLDPLPFFLAEIMASNIGGTATLIGDPPNIMIGSAAGLSFADFVMVDAPAAIICLIVMIGLFYLLFGRKFKVDEEHKRALMERDEREEIKNPTLLRQSVIMIILVTAGFMLHGSLGVESCVVALTAAGILMLISGERIEEALAHVEWTTLVFFAGLFIVVGALSEVGVIGMLAQALIDITGGSTFIAMLVLLIASAIISSFLDNIPFVATMIPILLSMEATGMDVMPLWWAVSLGACLGGNGTLIGASANVVMSDIAKKHGTEITFMGFLKYGFPIMLVTIAVSAVYLVVRFPPM
;
A
#
# COMPACT_ATOMS: atom_id res chain seq x y z
N MET A 1 -26.75 0.79 24.67
CA MET A 1 -26.63 0.52 23.21
C MET A 1 -28.01 0.25 22.64
N GLY A 2 -28.38 0.94 21.57
CA GLY A 2 -29.64 0.72 20.86
C GLY A 2 -29.58 -0.52 19.94
N THR A 3 -30.74 -1.02 19.50
CA THR A 3 -30.81 -2.20 18.61
C THR A 3 -30.04 -1.96 17.29
N THR A 4 -30.13 -0.79 16.68
CA THR A 4 -29.41 -0.42 15.45
C THR A 4 -27.90 -0.43 15.66
N GLN A 5 -27.39 0.03 16.81
CA GLN A 5 -25.97 -0.04 17.15
C GLN A 5 -25.47 -1.48 17.24
N ILE A 6 -26.25 -2.37 17.90
CA ILE A 6 -25.89 -3.77 18.02
C ILE A 6 -25.83 -4.44 16.64
N ILE A 7 -26.84 -4.18 15.79
CA ILE A 7 -26.87 -4.73 14.43
C ILE A 7 -25.65 -4.25 13.63
N ALA A 8 -25.34 -2.94 13.65
CA ALA A 8 -24.18 -2.39 12.94
C ALA A 8 -22.86 -3.03 13.40
N ILE A 9 -22.66 -3.17 14.72
CA ILE A 9 -21.47 -3.81 15.28
C ILE A 9 -21.39 -5.29 14.87
N VAL A 10 -22.49 -6.03 14.97
CA VAL A 10 -22.50 -7.45 14.60
C VAL A 10 -22.17 -7.63 13.12
N VAL A 11 -22.81 -6.85 12.24
CA VAL A 11 -22.52 -6.93 10.79
C VAL A 11 -21.06 -6.55 10.52
N PHE A 12 -20.55 -5.48 11.11
CA PHE A 12 -19.15 -5.07 10.97
C PHE A 12 -18.21 -6.19 11.43
N VAL A 13 -18.40 -6.76 12.62
CA VAL A 13 -17.56 -7.84 13.14
C VAL A 13 -17.61 -9.07 12.23
N VAL A 14 -18.79 -9.45 11.75
CA VAL A 14 -18.94 -10.59 10.82
C VAL A 14 -18.19 -10.32 9.51
N VAL A 15 -18.29 -9.10 8.94
CA VAL A 15 -17.56 -8.71 7.76
C VAL A 15 -16.05 -8.77 8.01
N MET A 16 -15.57 -8.22 9.13
CA MET A 16 -14.15 -8.26 9.49
C MET A 16 -13.64 -9.70 9.67
N VAL A 17 -14.39 -10.55 10.35
CA VAL A 17 -14.04 -11.97 10.51
C VAL A 17 -14.02 -12.68 9.15
N ALA A 18 -14.96 -12.40 8.25
CA ALA A 18 -14.97 -12.97 6.91
C ALA A 18 -13.73 -12.54 6.10
N ILE A 19 -13.33 -11.27 6.20
CA ILE A 19 -12.12 -10.74 5.55
C ILE A 19 -10.86 -11.42 6.11
N VAL A 20 -10.70 -11.48 7.43
CA VAL A 20 -9.51 -12.05 8.09
C VAL A 20 -9.36 -13.55 7.85
N THR A 21 -10.48 -14.28 7.79
CA THR A 21 -10.43 -15.73 7.57
C THR A 21 -10.23 -16.14 6.11
N GLU A 22 -10.36 -15.20 5.17
CA GLU A 22 -10.22 -15.41 3.71
C GLU A 22 -11.10 -16.55 3.14
N LYS A 23 -12.05 -17.07 3.94
CA LYS A 23 -12.98 -18.12 3.49
C LYS A 23 -14.01 -17.62 2.50
N ILE A 24 -14.29 -16.33 2.55
CA ILE A 24 -15.19 -15.61 1.64
C ILE A 24 -14.38 -14.48 1.02
N HIS A 25 -14.56 -14.29 -0.29
CA HIS A 25 -13.88 -13.20 -0.99
C HIS A 25 -14.20 -11.84 -0.34
N ARG A 26 -13.18 -11.06 0.01
CA ARG A 26 -13.31 -9.80 0.77
C ARG A 26 -14.32 -8.81 0.16
N ALA A 27 -14.36 -8.68 -1.16
CA ALA A 27 -15.35 -7.81 -1.83
C ALA A 27 -16.78 -8.30 -1.62
N LEU A 28 -17.01 -9.62 -1.68
CA LEU A 28 -18.33 -10.19 -1.43
C LEU A 28 -18.77 -9.99 0.02
N ALA A 29 -17.86 -10.18 0.98
CA ALA A 29 -18.16 -9.96 2.40
C ALA A 29 -18.57 -8.50 2.65
N ALA A 30 -17.82 -7.53 2.11
CA ALA A 30 -18.10 -6.11 2.28
C ALA A 30 -19.42 -5.70 1.64
N VAL A 31 -19.68 -6.12 0.38
CA VAL A 31 -20.94 -5.79 -0.32
C VAL A 31 -22.14 -6.42 0.37
N VAL A 32 -22.08 -7.70 0.75
CA VAL A 32 -23.19 -8.35 1.45
C VAL A 32 -23.44 -7.66 2.79
N GLY A 33 -22.38 -7.33 3.55
CA GLY A 33 -22.52 -6.57 4.80
C GLY A 33 -23.19 -5.21 4.58
N ALA A 34 -22.77 -4.46 3.55
CA ALA A 34 -23.40 -3.19 3.19
C ALA A 34 -24.89 -3.37 2.83
N MET A 35 -25.22 -4.38 2.01
CA MET A 35 -26.62 -4.66 1.62
C MET A 35 -27.48 -5.05 2.83
N VAL A 36 -26.95 -5.85 3.76
CA VAL A 36 -27.67 -6.20 5.00
C VAL A 36 -27.98 -4.96 5.83
N LEU A 37 -27.05 -4.00 5.98
CA LEU A 37 -27.27 -2.77 6.71
C LEU A 37 -28.32 -1.87 6.05
N LEU A 38 -28.36 -1.82 4.73
CA LEU A 38 -29.37 -1.09 3.95
C LEU A 38 -30.75 -1.76 4.09
N ILE A 39 -30.85 -3.08 3.94
CA ILE A 39 -32.11 -3.83 4.05
C ILE A 39 -32.70 -3.73 5.47
N LEU A 40 -31.86 -3.73 6.50
CA LEU A 40 -32.28 -3.57 7.89
C LEU A 40 -32.51 -2.10 8.28
N HIS A 41 -32.40 -1.16 7.35
CA HIS A 41 -32.58 0.30 7.54
C HIS A 41 -31.70 0.85 8.69
N VAL A 42 -30.52 0.27 8.90
CA VAL A 42 -29.51 0.81 9.84
C VAL A 42 -28.92 2.12 9.29
N VAL A 43 -28.77 2.19 7.97
CA VAL A 43 -28.37 3.38 7.22
C VAL A 43 -29.30 3.52 6.01
N SER A 44 -29.65 4.76 5.65
CA SER A 44 -30.40 5.05 4.41
C SER A 44 -29.47 4.92 3.20
N PHE A 45 -30.04 4.74 2.00
CA PHE A 45 -29.25 4.67 0.78
C PHE A 45 -28.44 5.96 0.54
N ASP A 46 -29.10 7.11 0.73
CA ASP A 46 -28.45 8.42 0.53
C ASP A 46 -27.28 8.61 1.48
N ALA A 47 -27.48 8.37 2.79
CA ALA A 47 -26.41 8.42 3.78
C ALA A 47 -25.29 7.41 3.48
N ALA A 48 -25.62 6.20 3.04
CA ALA A 48 -24.62 5.20 2.65
C ALA A 48 -23.75 5.69 1.49
N MET A 49 -24.34 6.36 0.50
CA MET A 49 -23.60 6.92 -0.65
C MET A 49 -22.71 8.10 -0.27
N GLU A 50 -23.08 8.90 0.73
CA GLU A 50 -22.25 9.99 1.28
C GLU A 50 -20.98 9.48 1.96
N HIS A 51 -21.02 8.28 2.51
CA HIS A 51 -19.83 7.65 3.10
C HIS A 51 -18.87 7.03 2.07
N VAL A 52 -19.29 6.85 0.81
CA VAL A 52 -18.40 6.32 -0.24
C VAL A 52 -17.42 7.41 -0.68
N ASP A 53 -16.14 7.18 -0.44
CA ASP A 53 -15.08 8.09 -0.91
C ASP A 53 -14.78 7.87 -2.40
N PHE A 54 -15.46 8.65 -3.25
CA PHE A 54 -15.27 8.63 -4.70
C PHE A 54 -13.90 9.14 -5.14
N ASN A 55 -13.23 9.98 -4.32
CA ASN A 55 -11.87 10.42 -4.63
C ASN A 55 -10.89 9.24 -4.53
N THR A 56 -10.94 8.48 -3.45
CA THR A 56 -10.14 7.24 -3.30
C THR A 56 -10.42 6.25 -4.44
N LEU A 57 -11.69 5.97 -4.75
CA LEU A 57 -12.03 5.05 -5.85
C LEU A 57 -11.52 5.55 -7.20
N GLY A 58 -11.62 6.85 -7.45
CA GLY A 58 -11.14 7.48 -8.69
C GLY A 58 -9.62 7.46 -8.84
N VAL A 59 -8.86 7.67 -7.76
CA VAL A 59 -7.40 7.54 -7.76
C VAL A 59 -7.00 6.11 -8.08
N LEU A 60 -7.58 5.13 -7.38
CA LEU A 60 -7.28 3.72 -7.60
C LEU A 60 -7.57 3.31 -9.05
N LEU A 61 -8.77 3.62 -9.54
CA LEU A 61 -9.14 3.31 -10.92
C LEU A 61 -8.19 3.98 -11.93
N GLY A 62 -7.93 5.28 -11.77
CA GLY A 62 -7.06 6.04 -12.66
C GLY A 62 -5.63 5.49 -12.69
N MET A 63 -5.05 5.19 -11.52
CA MET A 63 -3.71 4.62 -11.45
C MET A 63 -3.64 3.20 -11.99
N MET A 64 -4.63 2.34 -11.73
CA MET A 64 -4.70 0.98 -12.31
C MET A 64 -4.74 1.04 -13.85
N LEU A 65 -5.56 1.91 -14.44
CA LEU A 65 -5.62 2.12 -15.89
C LEU A 65 -4.29 2.66 -16.43
N PHE A 66 -3.71 3.65 -15.76
CA PHE A 66 -2.44 4.24 -16.16
C PHE A 66 -1.32 3.20 -16.20
N VAL A 67 -1.18 2.40 -15.13
CA VAL A 67 -0.15 1.37 -15.02
C VAL A 67 -0.37 0.22 -16.00
N ALA A 68 -1.62 -0.15 -16.27
CA ALA A 68 -1.95 -1.17 -17.27
C ALA A 68 -1.37 -0.81 -18.65
N VAL A 69 -1.48 0.46 -19.06
CA VAL A 69 -0.90 0.94 -20.33
C VAL A 69 0.64 1.01 -20.24
N VAL A 70 1.19 1.56 -19.15
CA VAL A 70 2.66 1.64 -18.96
C VAL A 70 3.32 0.27 -19.06
N LYS A 71 2.70 -0.77 -18.50
CA LYS A 71 3.19 -2.15 -18.52
C LYS A 71 3.40 -2.70 -19.94
N LEU A 72 2.56 -2.30 -20.89
CA LEU A 72 2.67 -2.75 -22.28
C LEU A 72 3.95 -2.26 -22.98
N SER A 73 4.60 -1.21 -22.45
CA SER A 73 5.86 -0.67 -23.00
C SER A 73 7.07 -1.57 -22.76
N GLY A 74 7.06 -2.45 -21.74
CA GLY A 74 8.22 -3.20 -21.28
C GLY A 74 9.14 -2.42 -20.33
N LEU A 75 8.66 -1.28 -19.79
CA LEU A 75 9.44 -0.42 -18.89
C LEU A 75 9.97 -1.16 -17.66
N PHE A 76 9.13 -1.95 -17.02
CA PHE A 76 9.46 -2.60 -15.75
C PHE A 76 10.47 -3.73 -15.94
N GLU A 77 10.29 -4.51 -17.00
CA GLU A 77 11.21 -5.57 -17.41
C GLU A 77 12.60 -4.98 -17.76
N TYR A 78 12.61 -3.89 -18.52
CA TYR A 78 13.83 -3.14 -18.85
C TYR A 78 14.55 -2.67 -17.58
N LEU A 79 13.84 -2.05 -16.63
CA LEU A 79 14.42 -1.54 -15.39
C LEU A 79 15.00 -2.67 -14.54
N ALA A 80 14.30 -3.81 -14.41
CA ALA A 80 14.76 -4.95 -13.63
C ALA A 80 16.06 -5.56 -14.17
N ILE A 81 16.13 -5.84 -15.49
CA ILE A 81 17.35 -6.36 -16.11
C ILE A 81 18.50 -5.34 -16.04
N LYS A 82 18.19 -4.07 -16.23
CA LYS A 82 19.19 -3.00 -16.09
C LYS A 82 19.76 -2.92 -14.68
N CYS A 83 18.92 -3.00 -13.65
CA CYS A 83 19.39 -3.05 -12.25
C CYS A 83 20.30 -4.27 -12.00
N ALA A 84 19.90 -5.46 -12.47
CA ALA A 84 20.71 -6.67 -12.32
C ALA A 84 22.08 -6.54 -13.02
N ARG A 85 22.13 -5.95 -14.22
CA ARG A 85 23.38 -5.66 -14.95
C ARG A 85 24.25 -4.61 -14.27
N LEU A 86 23.65 -3.54 -13.73
CA LEU A 86 24.36 -2.51 -12.96
C LEU A 86 25.03 -3.12 -11.72
N ALA A 87 24.42 -4.12 -11.11
CA ALA A 87 25.00 -4.90 -10.02
C ALA A 87 26.16 -5.80 -10.45
N LYS A 88 26.42 -5.95 -11.76
CA LYS A 88 27.43 -6.85 -12.33
C LYS A 88 27.34 -8.30 -11.79
N GLY A 89 26.12 -8.75 -11.53
CA GLY A 89 25.85 -10.08 -10.97
C GLY A 89 26.29 -10.24 -9.51
N ASN A 90 26.63 -9.18 -8.80
CA ASN A 90 26.84 -9.25 -7.35
C ASN A 90 25.49 -9.43 -6.66
N PRO A 91 25.21 -10.57 -6.01
CA PRO A 91 23.87 -10.89 -5.53
C PRO A 91 23.35 -9.93 -4.45
N TRP A 92 24.24 -9.45 -3.59
CA TRP A 92 23.86 -8.45 -2.59
C TRP A 92 23.46 -7.12 -3.25
N LEU A 93 24.24 -6.67 -4.23
CA LEU A 93 23.94 -5.42 -4.93
C LEU A 93 22.68 -5.55 -5.80
N VAL A 94 22.43 -6.74 -6.39
CA VAL A 94 21.15 -7.06 -7.06
C VAL A 94 20.00 -6.87 -6.08
N MET A 95 20.07 -7.48 -4.89
CA MET A 95 19.03 -7.34 -3.86
C MET A 95 18.81 -5.88 -3.49
N VAL A 96 19.87 -5.11 -3.22
CA VAL A 96 19.73 -3.68 -2.85
C VAL A 96 19.07 -2.87 -3.97
N LEU A 97 19.49 -3.08 -5.22
CA LEU A 97 18.90 -2.36 -6.36
C LEU A 97 17.45 -2.75 -6.61
N PHE A 98 17.10 -4.04 -6.44
CA PHE A 98 15.71 -4.49 -6.56
C PHE A 98 14.83 -3.96 -5.42
N VAL A 99 15.33 -3.94 -4.20
CA VAL A 99 14.67 -3.31 -3.04
C VAL A 99 14.43 -1.82 -3.28
N CYS A 100 15.44 -1.08 -3.74
CA CYS A 100 15.30 0.34 -4.07
C CYS A 100 14.34 0.56 -5.25
N LEU A 101 14.41 -0.26 -6.30
CA LEU A 101 13.50 -0.20 -7.44
C LEU A 101 12.06 -0.47 -6.98
N THR A 102 11.84 -1.52 -6.20
CA THR A 102 10.53 -1.88 -5.65
C THR A 102 9.96 -0.74 -4.80
N ALA A 103 10.77 -0.16 -3.90
CA ALA A 103 10.32 0.96 -3.06
C ALA A 103 9.95 2.20 -3.89
N VAL A 104 10.75 2.56 -4.90
CA VAL A 104 10.45 3.71 -5.78
C VAL A 104 9.20 3.45 -6.63
N LEU A 105 9.06 2.25 -7.19
CA LEU A 105 7.86 1.91 -7.96
C LEU A 105 6.62 1.91 -7.07
N SER A 106 6.70 1.35 -5.87
CA SER A 106 5.58 1.31 -4.94
C SER A 106 5.17 2.71 -4.44
N ALA A 107 6.11 3.63 -4.35
CA ALA A 107 5.81 5.04 -4.04
C ALA A 107 5.05 5.77 -5.17
N LEU A 108 5.16 5.30 -6.41
CA LEU A 108 4.56 5.94 -7.60
C LEU A 108 3.34 5.17 -8.16
N LEU A 109 3.21 3.89 -7.81
CA LEU A 109 2.13 3.02 -8.27
C LEU A 109 1.26 2.65 -7.07
N ASP A 110 1.19 1.38 -6.76
CA ASP A 110 0.70 0.82 -5.50
C ASP A 110 1.52 -0.43 -5.17
N ASN A 111 1.45 -0.87 -3.92
CA ASN A 111 2.25 -1.99 -3.45
C ASN A 111 1.88 -3.32 -4.14
N VAL A 112 0.60 -3.57 -4.43
CA VAL A 112 0.13 -4.80 -5.10
C VAL A 112 0.61 -4.85 -6.54
N THR A 113 0.35 -3.79 -7.30
CA THR A 113 0.80 -3.68 -8.70
C THR A 113 2.32 -3.81 -8.79
N THR A 114 3.04 -3.18 -7.86
CA THR A 114 4.51 -3.25 -7.84
C THR A 114 5.03 -4.67 -7.68
N VAL A 115 4.50 -5.45 -6.73
CA VAL A 115 4.96 -6.84 -6.55
C VAL A 115 4.55 -7.75 -7.71
N LEU A 116 3.40 -7.50 -8.34
CA LEU A 116 2.99 -8.20 -9.57
C LEU A 116 3.95 -7.98 -10.74
N LEU A 117 4.60 -6.81 -10.79
CA LEU A 117 5.56 -6.46 -11.83
C LEU A 117 6.96 -7.00 -11.52
N ILE A 118 7.46 -6.78 -10.30
CA ILE A 118 8.83 -7.11 -9.92
C ILE A 118 9.00 -8.60 -9.62
N GLY A 119 8.03 -9.24 -8.99
CA GLY A 119 8.15 -10.65 -8.58
C GLY A 119 8.57 -11.62 -9.70
N PRO A 120 7.93 -11.63 -10.89
CA PRO A 120 8.36 -12.45 -12.01
C PRO A 120 9.78 -12.13 -12.51
N MET A 121 10.19 -10.85 -12.43
CA MET A 121 11.53 -10.42 -12.82
C MET A 121 12.58 -10.93 -11.85
N THR A 122 12.28 -10.89 -10.56
CA THR A 122 13.12 -11.46 -9.50
C THR A 122 13.35 -12.94 -9.72
N VAL A 123 12.31 -13.70 -10.06
CA VAL A 123 12.45 -15.12 -10.43
C VAL A 123 13.42 -15.28 -11.60
N THR A 124 13.28 -14.48 -12.65
CA THR A 124 14.12 -14.54 -13.85
C THR A 124 15.58 -14.28 -13.51
N VAL A 125 15.87 -13.22 -12.75
CA VAL A 125 17.22 -12.83 -12.36
C VAL A 125 17.83 -13.85 -11.39
N CYS A 126 17.07 -14.35 -10.41
CA CYS A 126 17.54 -15.37 -9.48
C CYS A 126 17.88 -16.69 -10.20
N ARG A 127 17.07 -17.10 -11.19
CA ARG A 127 17.39 -18.28 -12.03
C ARG A 127 18.66 -18.09 -12.85
N LEU A 128 18.87 -16.91 -13.45
CA LEU A 128 20.08 -16.62 -14.20
C LEU A 128 21.34 -16.67 -13.33
N LEU A 129 21.22 -16.26 -12.07
CA LEU A 129 22.32 -16.21 -11.11
C LEU A 129 22.44 -17.46 -10.23
N ASP A 130 21.57 -18.46 -10.42
CA ASP A 130 21.45 -19.66 -9.57
C ASP A 130 21.33 -19.32 -8.08
N LEU A 131 20.44 -18.35 -7.76
CA LEU A 131 20.17 -17.89 -6.41
C LEU A 131 18.82 -18.39 -5.89
N ASP A 132 18.75 -18.63 -4.57
CA ASP A 132 17.47 -18.80 -3.88
C ASP A 132 16.68 -17.49 -3.93
N PRO A 133 15.48 -17.45 -4.53
CA PRO A 133 14.69 -16.24 -4.63
C PRO A 133 13.99 -15.85 -3.33
N LEU A 134 13.88 -16.74 -2.32
CA LEU A 134 13.16 -16.49 -1.08
C LEU A 134 13.62 -15.22 -0.36
N PRO A 135 14.92 -14.95 -0.12
CA PRO A 135 15.35 -13.72 0.52
C PRO A 135 15.00 -12.46 -0.27
N PHE A 136 15.00 -12.55 -1.60
CA PHE A 136 14.63 -11.43 -2.49
C PHE A 136 13.14 -11.12 -2.37
N PHE A 137 12.27 -12.13 -2.45
CA PHE A 137 10.84 -11.95 -2.27
C PHE A 137 10.50 -11.32 -0.92
N LEU A 138 11.12 -11.80 0.18
CA LEU A 138 10.91 -11.23 1.51
C LEU A 138 11.34 -9.75 1.56
N ALA A 139 12.47 -9.41 0.97
CA ALA A 139 12.96 -8.03 0.93
C ALA A 139 12.06 -7.12 0.08
N GLU A 140 11.58 -7.60 -1.06
CA GLU A 140 10.72 -6.86 -1.98
C GLU A 140 9.31 -6.64 -1.43
N ILE A 141 8.73 -7.63 -0.74
CA ILE A 141 7.47 -7.47 -0.01
C ILE A 141 7.61 -6.30 0.98
N MET A 142 8.65 -6.32 1.81
CA MET A 142 8.84 -5.28 2.81
C MET A 142 9.17 -3.93 2.17
N ALA A 143 9.94 -3.92 1.09
CA ALA A 143 10.26 -2.71 0.34
C ALA A 143 9.03 -2.10 -0.34
N SER A 144 8.08 -2.92 -0.83
CA SER A 144 6.86 -2.41 -1.43
C SER A 144 5.97 -1.70 -0.40
N ASN A 145 5.80 -2.27 0.79
CA ASN A 145 5.02 -1.63 1.85
C ASN A 145 5.72 -0.37 2.39
N ILE A 146 7.05 -0.40 2.59
CA ILE A 146 7.82 0.78 3.01
C ILE A 146 7.78 1.87 1.94
N GLY A 147 7.95 1.51 0.67
CA GLY A 147 7.87 2.45 -0.45
C GLY A 147 6.48 3.05 -0.61
N GLY A 148 5.45 2.21 -0.50
CA GLY A 148 4.05 2.63 -0.52
C GLY A 148 3.71 3.64 0.57
N THR A 149 4.31 3.52 1.75
CA THR A 149 4.14 4.47 2.85
C THR A 149 4.61 5.89 2.48
N ALA A 150 5.58 6.03 1.57
CA ALA A 150 6.25 7.29 1.29
C ALA A 150 5.37 8.35 0.60
N THR A 151 4.26 7.98 -0.02
CA THR A 151 3.44 8.91 -0.81
C THR A 151 1.96 8.65 -0.65
N LEU A 152 1.16 9.63 -1.07
CA LEU A 152 -0.30 9.54 -1.08
C LEU A 152 -0.82 8.33 -1.89
N ILE A 153 -0.20 8.02 -3.03
CA ILE A 153 -0.70 7.03 -3.99
C ILE A 153 -0.04 5.66 -3.86
N GLY A 154 1.00 5.54 -3.05
CA GLY A 154 1.80 4.32 -2.95
C GLY A 154 1.15 3.17 -2.18
N ASP A 155 0.17 3.47 -1.32
CA ASP A 155 -0.62 2.47 -0.59
C ASP A 155 -2.07 2.98 -0.44
N PRO A 156 -3.10 2.16 -0.71
CA PRO A 156 -4.49 2.57 -0.58
C PRO A 156 -4.88 3.24 0.75
N PRO A 157 -4.41 2.82 1.93
CA PRO A 157 -4.62 3.55 3.17
C PRO A 157 -4.23 5.02 3.11
N ASN A 158 -3.13 5.36 2.45
CA ASN A 158 -2.67 6.74 2.33
C ASN A 158 -3.61 7.57 1.45
N ILE A 159 -4.15 6.99 0.38
CA ILE A 159 -5.16 7.65 -0.46
C ILE A 159 -6.39 8.00 0.38
N MET A 160 -6.86 7.07 1.20
CA MET A 160 -8.01 7.26 2.09
C MET A 160 -7.75 8.34 3.15
N ILE A 161 -6.57 8.28 3.81
CA ILE A 161 -6.15 9.29 4.80
C ILE A 161 -6.05 10.66 4.14
N GLY A 162 -5.39 10.75 2.99
CA GLY A 162 -5.24 12.01 2.26
C GLY A 162 -6.58 12.61 1.86
N SER A 163 -7.51 11.80 1.35
CA SER A 163 -8.86 12.21 1.00
C SER A 163 -9.63 12.74 2.23
N ALA A 164 -9.61 11.99 3.34
CA ALA A 164 -10.38 12.31 4.54
C ALA A 164 -9.80 13.51 5.32
N ALA A 165 -8.48 13.63 5.40
CA ALA A 165 -7.77 14.67 6.16
C ALA A 165 -7.44 15.91 5.31
N GLY A 166 -7.75 15.91 4.00
CA GLY A 166 -7.38 16.99 3.09
C GLY A 166 -5.87 17.13 2.88
N LEU A 167 -5.11 16.04 3.05
CA LEU A 167 -3.66 16.03 2.89
C LEU A 167 -3.29 15.81 1.43
N SER A 168 -2.36 16.62 0.94
CA SER A 168 -1.87 16.55 -0.43
C SER A 168 -0.75 15.51 -0.59
N PHE A 169 -0.45 15.13 -1.82
CA PHE A 169 0.72 14.31 -2.14
C PHE A 169 2.03 14.91 -1.60
N ALA A 170 2.16 16.24 -1.67
CA ALA A 170 3.34 16.94 -1.16
C ALA A 170 3.48 16.80 0.36
N ASP A 171 2.37 16.75 1.12
CA ASP A 171 2.39 16.56 2.57
C ASP A 171 2.96 15.17 2.92
N PHE A 172 2.53 14.12 2.21
CA PHE A 172 3.10 12.77 2.37
C PHE A 172 4.59 12.72 2.03
N VAL A 173 5.02 13.35 0.94
CA VAL A 173 6.43 13.44 0.57
C VAL A 173 7.26 14.19 1.63
N MET A 174 6.69 15.18 2.30
CA MET A 174 7.38 15.95 3.33
C MET A 174 7.38 15.28 4.71
N VAL A 175 6.40 14.43 5.01
CA VAL A 175 6.28 13.82 6.34
C VAL A 175 6.57 12.31 6.30
N ASP A 176 5.92 11.54 5.46
CA ASP A 176 6.08 10.08 5.46
C ASP A 176 7.29 9.59 4.67
N ALA A 177 7.65 10.25 3.54
CA ALA A 177 8.79 9.81 2.75
C ALA A 177 10.14 9.83 3.50
N PRO A 178 10.47 10.82 4.34
CA PRO A 178 11.71 10.75 5.14
C PRO A 178 11.71 9.57 6.10
N ALA A 179 10.59 9.26 6.77
CA ALA A 179 10.45 8.10 7.64
C ALA A 179 10.63 6.80 6.85
N ALA A 180 9.97 6.68 5.70
CA ALA A 180 10.07 5.52 4.81
C ALA A 180 11.51 5.29 4.32
N ILE A 181 12.22 6.34 3.93
CA ILE A 181 13.63 6.26 3.52
C ILE A 181 14.51 5.73 4.66
N ILE A 182 14.33 6.25 5.88
CA ILE A 182 15.10 5.77 7.05
C ILE A 182 14.76 4.30 7.32
N CYS A 183 13.49 3.92 7.30
CA CYS A 183 13.04 2.54 7.48
C CYS A 183 13.61 1.61 6.40
N LEU A 184 13.65 2.05 5.13
CA LEU A 184 14.22 1.29 4.03
C LEU A 184 15.72 1.02 4.23
N ILE A 185 16.49 2.05 4.62
CA ILE A 185 17.93 1.93 4.91
C ILE A 185 18.14 0.94 6.06
N VAL A 186 17.36 1.04 7.14
CA VAL A 186 17.44 0.14 8.29
C VAL A 186 17.10 -1.29 7.87
N MET A 187 16.04 -1.48 7.08
CA MET A 187 15.65 -2.80 6.55
C MET A 187 16.77 -3.41 5.70
N ILE A 188 17.36 -2.66 4.76
CA ILE A 188 18.50 -3.13 3.95
C ILE A 188 19.66 -3.56 4.85
N GLY A 189 19.97 -2.78 5.90
CA GLY A 189 21.00 -3.14 6.88
C GLY A 189 20.71 -4.46 7.60
N LEU A 190 19.46 -4.68 8.04
CA LEU A 190 19.02 -5.93 8.66
C LEU A 190 19.11 -7.12 7.70
N PHE A 191 18.70 -6.96 6.43
CA PHE A 191 18.85 -7.98 5.41
C PHE A 191 20.31 -8.31 5.10
N TYR A 192 21.21 -7.32 5.15
CA TYR A 192 22.65 -7.58 5.04
C TYR A 192 23.15 -8.50 6.14
N LEU A 193 22.75 -8.26 7.38
CA LEU A 193 23.13 -9.09 8.52
C LEU A 193 22.57 -10.51 8.43
N LEU A 194 21.35 -10.68 7.91
CA LEU A 194 20.65 -11.97 7.82
C LEU A 194 21.12 -12.81 6.61
N PHE A 195 21.30 -12.19 5.46
CA PHE A 195 21.48 -12.86 4.18
C PHE A 195 22.70 -12.42 3.39
N GLY A 196 23.15 -11.15 3.50
CA GLY A 196 24.14 -10.55 2.62
C GLY A 196 25.49 -11.28 2.56
N ARG A 197 25.88 -11.96 3.64
CA ARG A 197 27.13 -12.73 3.71
C ARG A 197 27.01 -14.15 3.18
N LYS A 198 25.80 -14.62 2.89
CA LYS A 198 25.52 -16.01 2.48
C LYS A 198 25.48 -16.19 0.96
N PHE A 199 25.28 -15.12 0.22
CA PHE A 199 25.17 -15.18 -1.22
C PHE A 199 26.50 -15.49 -1.89
N LYS A 200 26.47 -16.46 -2.80
CA LYS A 200 27.58 -16.83 -3.66
C LYS A 200 27.05 -17.03 -5.07
N VAL A 201 27.75 -16.54 -6.07
CA VAL A 201 27.40 -16.70 -7.49
C VAL A 201 28.69 -16.99 -8.25
N ASP A 202 28.63 -17.99 -9.11
CA ASP A 202 29.74 -18.35 -9.98
C ASP A 202 29.93 -17.36 -11.13
N GLU A 203 31.14 -17.22 -11.63
CA GLU A 203 31.48 -16.28 -12.70
C GLU A 203 30.76 -16.60 -14.04
N GLU A 204 30.41 -17.86 -14.26
CA GLU A 204 29.63 -18.28 -15.44
C GLU A 204 28.23 -17.64 -15.43
N HIS A 205 27.51 -17.73 -14.31
CA HIS A 205 26.18 -17.14 -14.15
C HIS A 205 26.22 -15.60 -14.24
N LYS A 206 27.27 -14.97 -13.71
CA LYS A 206 27.45 -13.51 -13.88
C LYS A 206 27.62 -13.12 -15.35
N ARG A 207 28.40 -13.91 -16.14
CA ARG A 207 28.58 -13.67 -17.56
C ARG A 207 27.24 -13.82 -18.31
N ALA A 208 26.50 -14.89 -18.05
CA ALA A 208 25.20 -15.11 -18.67
C ALA A 208 24.22 -13.93 -18.43
N LEU A 209 24.24 -13.33 -17.24
CA LEU A 209 23.46 -12.11 -16.96
C LEU A 209 23.98 -10.92 -17.76
N MET A 210 25.31 -10.76 -17.85
CA MET A 210 25.93 -9.61 -18.55
C MET A 210 25.77 -9.66 -20.08
N GLU A 211 25.56 -10.85 -20.65
CA GLU A 211 25.27 -11.05 -22.06
C GLU A 211 23.83 -10.69 -22.45
N ARG A 212 22.92 -10.62 -21.50
CA ARG A 212 21.55 -10.16 -21.76
C ARG A 212 21.51 -8.68 -22.08
N ASP A 213 20.85 -8.31 -23.15
CA ASP A 213 20.59 -6.90 -23.50
C ASP A 213 19.25 -6.47 -22.88
N GLU A 214 19.30 -5.52 -21.93
CA GLU A 214 18.10 -4.96 -21.32
C GLU A 214 17.15 -4.31 -22.33
N ARG A 215 17.65 -3.92 -23.51
CA ARG A 215 16.83 -3.30 -24.55
C ARG A 215 15.89 -4.26 -25.24
N GLU A 216 16.18 -5.56 -25.19
CA GLU A 216 15.31 -6.61 -25.74
C GLU A 216 13.98 -6.71 -24.97
N GLU A 217 13.94 -6.23 -23.72
CA GLU A 217 12.72 -6.20 -22.90
C GLU A 217 11.77 -5.04 -23.31
N ILE A 218 12.25 -4.10 -24.11
CA ILE A 218 11.43 -2.97 -24.60
C ILE A 218 10.48 -3.47 -25.69
N LYS A 219 9.21 -3.65 -25.35
CA LYS A 219 8.19 -4.15 -26.29
C LYS A 219 7.75 -3.09 -27.31
N ASN A 220 7.62 -1.85 -26.85
CA ASN A 220 7.22 -0.71 -27.69
C ASN A 220 8.02 0.54 -27.30
N PRO A 221 9.07 0.93 -28.09
CA PRO A 221 9.91 2.09 -27.76
C PRO A 221 9.15 3.43 -27.76
N THR A 222 8.12 3.58 -28.60
CA THR A 222 7.30 4.80 -28.64
C THR A 222 6.46 4.90 -27.36
N LEU A 223 5.78 3.81 -26.99
CA LEU A 223 5.00 3.75 -25.76
C LEU A 223 5.90 3.91 -24.54
N LEU A 224 7.10 3.35 -24.53
CA LEU A 224 8.07 3.53 -23.44
C LEU A 224 8.37 5.01 -23.21
N ARG A 225 8.68 5.76 -24.28
CA ARG A 225 8.96 7.20 -24.19
C ARG A 225 7.73 7.97 -23.70
N GLN A 226 6.53 7.67 -24.22
CA GLN A 226 5.27 8.27 -23.78
C GLN A 226 5.01 7.96 -22.31
N SER A 227 5.19 6.71 -21.88
CA SER A 227 5.03 6.28 -20.49
C SER A 227 5.94 7.01 -19.52
N VAL A 228 7.24 7.14 -19.86
CA VAL A 228 8.21 7.86 -19.02
C VAL A 228 7.84 9.34 -18.89
N ILE A 229 7.46 9.99 -20.00
CA ILE A 229 7.00 11.39 -19.97
C ILE A 229 5.73 11.50 -19.10
N MET A 230 4.78 10.61 -19.27
CA MET A 230 3.52 10.63 -18.51
C MET A 230 3.70 10.32 -17.03
N ILE A 231 4.64 9.45 -16.64
CA ILE A 231 5.01 9.23 -15.24
C ILE A 231 5.52 10.53 -14.61
N ILE A 232 6.39 11.27 -15.30
CA ILE A 232 6.89 12.55 -14.81
C ILE A 232 5.74 13.57 -14.70
N LEU A 233 4.85 13.64 -15.69
CA LEU A 233 3.73 14.60 -15.70
C LEU A 233 2.69 14.26 -14.63
N VAL A 234 2.33 13.00 -14.44
CA VAL A 234 1.37 12.60 -13.39
C VAL A 234 1.93 12.84 -11.99
N THR A 235 3.22 12.55 -11.78
CA THR A 235 3.90 12.85 -10.51
C THR A 235 3.92 14.36 -10.25
N ALA A 236 4.23 15.18 -11.25
CA ALA A 236 4.15 16.64 -11.13
C ALA A 236 2.70 17.11 -10.86
N GLY A 237 1.73 16.50 -11.54
CA GLY A 237 0.29 16.75 -11.28
C GLY A 237 -0.10 16.46 -9.83
N PHE A 238 0.33 15.32 -9.29
CA PHE A 238 0.10 14.99 -7.88
C PHE A 238 0.84 15.96 -6.93
N MET A 239 2.05 16.38 -7.24
CA MET A 239 2.75 17.40 -6.42
C MET A 239 2.03 18.75 -6.38
N LEU A 240 1.32 19.10 -7.44
CA LEU A 240 0.69 20.41 -7.60
C LEU A 240 -0.82 20.40 -7.28
N HIS A 241 -1.48 19.22 -7.20
CA HIS A 241 -2.94 19.14 -7.09
C HIS A 241 -3.52 19.94 -5.92
N GLY A 242 -2.87 19.86 -4.75
CA GLY A 242 -3.32 20.60 -3.57
C GLY A 242 -3.25 22.12 -3.77
N SER A 243 -2.19 22.63 -4.39
CA SER A 243 -2.04 24.07 -4.70
C SER A 243 -2.98 24.56 -5.80
N LEU A 244 -3.41 23.66 -6.68
CA LEU A 244 -4.35 23.95 -7.77
C LEU A 244 -5.82 23.78 -7.35
N GLY A 245 -6.08 23.26 -6.16
CA GLY A 245 -7.44 22.97 -5.67
C GLY A 245 -8.14 21.88 -6.50
N VAL A 246 -7.39 20.93 -7.04
CA VAL A 246 -7.90 19.83 -7.87
C VAL A 246 -7.80 18.52 -7.08
N GLU A 247 -8.86 17.73 -7.08
CA GLU A 247 -8.86 16.42 -6.42
C GLU A 247 -7.84 15.46 -7.05
N SER A 248 -7.23 14.61 -6.23
CA SER A 248 -6.21 13.66 -6.68
C SER A 248 -6.75 12.66 -7.73
N CYS A 249 -8.03 12.27 -7.64
CA CYS A 249 -8.67 11.40 -8.63
C CYS A 249 -8.72 12.03 -10.04
N VAL A 250 -8.89 13.36 -10.13
CA VAL A 250 -8.90 14.06 -11.41
C VAL A 250 -7.53 13.97 -12.08
N VAL A 251 -6.45 14.12 -11.30
CA VAL A 251 -5.08 13.94 -11.82
C VAL A 251 -4.87 12.52 -12.33
N ALA A 252 -5.22 11.51 -11.55
CA ALA A 252 -5.06 10.11 -11.92
C ALA A 252 -5.83 9.74 -13.19
N LEU A 253 -7.13 10.05 -13.23
CA LEU A 253 -8.01 9.73 -14.36
C LEU A 253 -7.61 10.50 -15.63
N THR A 254 -7.23 11.78 -15.49
CA THR A 254 -6.75 12.58 -16.63
C THR A 254 -5.46 12.00 -17.21
N ALA A 255 -4.50 11.64 -16.35
CA ALA A 255 -3.25 11.04 -16.82
C ALA A 255 -3.48 9.70 -17.53
N ALA A 256 -4.34 8.84 -16.98
CA ALA A 256 -4.73 7.58 -17.62
C ALA A 256 -5.40 7.82 -18.98
N GLY A 257 -6.37 8.74 -19.04
CA GLY A 257 -7.08 9.09 -20.28
C GLY A 257 -6.13 9.65 -21.35
N ILE A 258 -5.24 10.57 -20.99
CA ILE A 258 -4.24 11.10 -21.92
C ILE A 258 -3.30 10.00 -22.42
N LEU A 259 -2.78 9.15 -21.52
CA LEU A 259 -1.86 8.09 -21.91
C LEU A 259 -2.56 7.09 -22.86
N MET A 260 -3.80 6.68 -22.59
CA MET A 260 -4.58 5.83 -23.50
C MET A 260 -4.79 6.48 -24.88
N LEU A 261 -5.12 7.77 -24.91
CA LEU A 261 -5.32 8.50 -26.18
C LEU A 261 -4.05 8.57 -27.03
N ILE A 262 -2.89 8.88 -26.43
CA ILE A 262 -1.63 9.03 -27.17
C ILE A 262 -0.97 7.69 -27.51
N SER A 263 -1.24 6.64 -26.74
CA SER A 263 -0.74 5.29 -27.00
C SER A 263 -1.55 4.56 -28.08
N GLY A 264 -2.81 4.95 -28.29
CA GLY A 264 -3.73 4.26 -29.17
C GLY A 264 -4.23 2.90 -28.63
N GLU A 265 -3.96 2.62 -27.36
CA GLU A 265 -4.41 1.39 -26.71
C GLU A 265 -5.92 1.38 -26.51
N ARG A 266 -6.50 0.19 -26.65
CA ARG A 266 -7.95 0.03 -26.52
C ARG A 266 -8.35 0.06 -25.05
N ILE A 267 -9.36 0.87 -24.73
CA ILE A 267 -9.85 1.03 -23.35
C ILE A 267 -10.32 -0.31 -22.76
N GLU A 268 -10.88 -1.21 -23.57
CA GLU A 268 -11.33 -2.52 -23.13
C GLU A 268 -10.17 -3.38 -22.63
N GLU A 269 -8.98 -3.26 -23.26
CA GLU A 269 -7.79 -3.98 -22.85
C GLU A 269 -7.23 -3.42 -21.54
N ALA A 270 -7.21 -2.11 -21.37
CA ALA A 270 -6.82 -1.48 -20.11
C ALA A 270 -7.79 -1.82 -18.96
N LEU A 271 -9.12 -1.76 -19.22
CA LEU A 271 -10.16 -2.11 -18.25
C LEU A 271 -10.08 -3.58 -17.79
N ALA A 272 -9.62 -4.49 -18.65
CA ALA A 272 -9.42 -5.90 -18.29
C ALA A 272 -8.32 -6.10 -17.23
N HIS A 273 -7.41 -5.14 -17.07
CA HIS A 273 -6.34 -5.17 -16.06
C HIS A 273 -6.69 -4.45 -14.77
N VAL A 274 -7.87 -3.81 -14.69
CA VAL A 274 -8.36 -3.15 -13.47
C VAL A 274 -8.77 -4.20 -12.45
N GLU A 275 -8.33 -4.04 -11.22
CA GLU A 275 -8.74 -4.87 -10.08
C GLU A 275 -10.14 -4.48 -9.58
N TRP A 276 -11.19 -4.80 -10.35
CA TRP A 276 -12.58 -4.48 -10.02
C TRP A 276 -12.99 -4.97 -8.64
N THR A 277 -12.47 -6.12 -8.22
CA THR A 277 -12.73 -6.68 -6.89
C THR A 277 -12.27 -5.76 -5.77
N THR A 278 -11.16 -5.06 -5.97
CA THR A 278 -10.64 -4.09 -5.01
C THR A 278 -11.53 -2.85 -4.93
N LEU A 279 -11.98 -2.29 -6.06
CA LEU A 279 -12.90 -1.14 -6.08
C LEU A 279 -14.25 -1.47 -5.42
N VAL A 280 -14.80 -2.64 -5.74
CA VAL A 280 -16.06 -3.14 -5.14
C VAL A 280 -15.91 -3.38 -3.63
N PHE A 281 -14.76 -3.90 -3.22
CA PHE A 281 -14.43 -4.07 -1.80
C PHE A 281 -14.44 -2.74 -1.05
N PHE A 282 -13.76 -1.71 -1.57
CA PHE A 282 -13.73 -0.38 -0.97
C PHE A 282 -15.12 0.24 -0.85
N ALA A 283 -15.91 0.21 -1.93
CA ALA A 283 -17.26 0.75 -1.91
C ALA A 283 -18.13 0.09 -0.82
N GLY A 284 -18.11 -1.24 -0.72
CA GLY A 284 -18.83 -1.96 0.32
C GLY A 284 -18.29 -1.66 1.73
N LEU A 285 -16.98 -1.58 1.90
CA LEU A 285 -16.33 -1.30 3.18
C LEU A 285 -16.68 0.11 3.69
N PHE A 286 -16.67 1.12 2.84
CA PHE A 286 -17.06 2.49 3.20
C PHE A 286 -18.49 2.54 3.75
N ILE A 287 -19.43 1.83 3.14
CA ILE A 287 -20.81 1.75 3.63
C ILE A 287 -20.89 1.06 4.98
N VAL A 288 -20.18 -0.06 5.17
CA VAL A 288 -20.18 -0.82 6.43
C VAL A 288 -19.61 0.02 7.58
N VAL A 289 -18.51 0.74 7.34
CA VAL A 289 -17.89 1.63 8.33
C VAL A 289 -18.73 2.89 8.54
N GLY A 290 -19.28 3.47 7.48
CA GLY A 290 -20.18 4.62 7.55
C GLY A 290 -21.41 4.35 8.40
N ALA A 291 -21.97 3.14 8.34
CA ALA A 291 -23.08 2.75 9.19
C ALA A 291 -22.73 2.77 10.69
N LEU A 292 -21.48 2.45 11.08
CA LEU A 292 -21.04 2.61 12.48
C LEU A 292 -21.01 4.07 12.91
N SER A 293 -20.66 4.99 11.98
CA SER A 293 -20.70 6.43 12.23
C SER A 293 -22.13 6.92 12.45
N GLU A 294 -23.06 6.55 11.59
CA GLU A 294 -24.48 6.95 11.65
C GLU A 294 -25.15 6.53 12.95
N VAL A 295 -24.83 5.34 13.46
CA VAL A 295 -25.41 4.87 14.74
C VAL A 295 -24.64 5.33 15.99
N GLY A 296 -23.59 6.18 15.81
CA GLY A 296 -22.82 6.78 16.90
C GLY A 296 -21.81 5.86 17.59
N VAL A 297 -21.52 4.68 17.03
CA VAL A 297 -20.51 3.75 17.58
C VAL A 297 -19.11 4.35 17.44
N ILE A 298 -18.81 5.02 16.33
CA ILE A 298 -17.53 5.70 16.10
C ILE A 298 -17.24 6.74 17.17
N GLY A 299 -18.24 7.56 17.55
CA GLY A 299 -18.08 8.55 18.61
C GLY A 299 -17.75 7.93 19.97
N MET A 300 -18.33 6.75 20.29
CA MET A 300 -17.97 6.02 21.51
C MET A 300 -16.53 5.50 21.49
N LEU A 301 -16.05 5.03 20.33
CA LEU A 301 -14.67 4.58 20.17
C LEU A 301 -13.68 5.74 20.26
N ALA A 302 -14.01 6.88 19.65
CA ALA A 302 -13.21 8.10 19.74
C ALA A 302 -13.10 8.60 21.18
N GLN A 303 -14.22 8.65 21.93
CA GLN A 303 -14.21 9.04 23.33
C GLN A 303 -13.39 8.08 24.20
N ALA A 304 -13.52 6.77 23.97
CA ALA A 304 -12.72 5.78 24.70
C ALA A 304 -11.21 5.97 24.43
N LEU A 305 -10.83 6.30 23.21
CA LEU A 305 -9.42 6.57 22.85
C LEU A 305 -8.92 7.85 23.53
N ILE A 306 -9.72 8.92 23.56
CA ILE A 306 -9.41 10.16 24.27
C ILE A 306 -9.22 9.88 25.76
N ASP A 307 -10.12 9.12 26.38
CA ASP A 307 -10.05 8.78 27.81
C ASP A 307 -8.79 7.96 28.14
N ILE A 308 -8.46 6.95 27.32
CA ILE A 308 -7.26 6.10 27.50
C ILE A 308 -5.98 6.96 27.38
N THR A 309 -5.96 7.93 26.48
CA THR A 309 -4.79 8.78 26.23
C THR A 309 -4.75 10.05 27.09
N GLY A 310 -5.76 10.23 27.96
CA GLY A 310 -5.89 11.40 28.83
C GLY A 310 -6.04 12.71 28.05
N GLY A 311 -6.54 12.66 26.83
CA GLY A 311 -6.68 13.82 25.93
C GLY A 311 -5.35 14.36 25.36
N SER A 312 -4.24 13.64 25.57
CA SER A 312 -2.93 14.04 25.05
C SER A 312 -2.73 13.55 23.62
N THR A 313 -2.62 14.49 22.66
CA THR A 313 -2.27 14.18 21.26
C THR A 313 -0.97 13.40 21.15
N PHE A 314 0.04 13.74 21.94
CA PHE A 314 1.33 13.08 21.92
C PHE A 314 1.24 11.59 22.34
N ILE A 315 0.49 11.31 23.42
CA ILE A 315 0.28 9.92 23.87
C ILE A 315 -0.57 9.18 22.84
N ALA A 316 -1.63 9.80 22.33
CA ALA A 316 -2.50 9.23 21.31
C ALA A 316 -1.71 8.88 20.05
N MET A 317 -0.80 9.72 19.58
CA MET A 317 0.09 9.50 18.45
C MET A 317 0.91 8.21 18.63
N LEU A 318 1.57 8.03 19.76
CA LEU A 318 2.39 6.83 20.01
C LEU A 318 1.54 5.57 20.18
N VAL A 319 0.41 5.68 20.89
CA VAL A 319 -0.54 4.56 21.06
C VAL A 319 -1.08 4.14 19.69
N LEU A 320 -1.52 5.09 18.87
CA LEU A 320 -2.04 4.80 17.54
C LEU A 320 -0.98 4.23 16.61
N LEU A 321 0.24 4.73 16.61
CA LEU A 321 1.33 4.16 15.81
C LEU A 321 1.54 2.67 16.13
N ILE A 322 1.67 2.35 17.41
CA ILE A 322 1.94 0.97 17.85
C ILE A 322 0.71 0.08 17.63
N ALA A 323 -0.48 0.55 18.01
CA ALA A 323 -1.72 -0.19 17.84
C ALA A 323 -2.01 -0.45 16.36
N SER A 324 -1.84 0.58 15.50
CA SER A 324 -1.99 0.45 14.05
C SER A 324 -1.06 -0.61 13.47
N ALA A 325 0.20 -0.60 13.88
CA ALA A 325 1.18 -1.56 13.39
C ALA A 325 0.84 -3.01 13.80
N ILE A 326 0.47 -3.20 15.07
CA ILE A 326 0.12 -4.54 15.57
C ILE A 326 -1.16 -5.05 14.92
N ILE A 327 -2.21 -4.22 14.87
CA ILE A 327 -3.50 -4.63 14.32
C ILE A 327 -3.36 -4.87 12.81
N SER A 328 -2.72 -3.95 12.08
CA SER A 328 -2.49 -4.08 10.64
C SER A 328 -1.59 -5.27 10.27
N SER A 329 -0.78 -5.77 11.20
CA SER A 329 -0.01 -7.00 10.95
C SER A 329 -0.89 -8.23 10.76
N PHE A 330 -2.07 -8.27 11.38
CA PHE A 330 -2.98 -9.43 11.36
C PHE A 330 -4.31 -9.14 10.63
N LEU A 331 -4.61 -7.88 10.42
CA LEU A 331 -5.76 -7.40 9.65
C LEU A 331 -5.21 -6.54 8.52
N ASP A 332 -5.61 -6.82 7.29
CA ASP A 332 -5.22 -5.99 6.12
C ASP A 332 -5.32 -4.49 6.45
N ASN A 333 -4.32 -3.70 6.05
CA ASN A 333 -4.20 -2.29 6.40
C ASN A 333 -5.40 -1.43 5.93
N ILE A 334 -6.07 -1.84 4.86
CA ILE A 334 -7.22 -1.12 4.28
C ILE A 334 -8.42 -1.08 5.24
N PRO A 335 -9.01 -2.21 5.68
CA PRO A 335 -10.18 -2.17 6.59
C PRO A 335 -9.85 -1.55 7.94
N PHE A 336 -8.61 -1.67 8.39
CA PHE A 336 -8.17 -1.01 9.61
C PHE A 336 -8.23 0.51 9.46
N VAL A 337 -7.59 1.08 8.42
CA VAL A 337 -7.56 2.53 8.19
C VAL A 337 -8.95 3.08 7.89
N ALA A 338 -9.77 2.36 7.11
CA ALA A 338 -11.17 2.73 6.89
C ALA A 338 -11.94 2.98 8.19
N THR A 339 -11.67 2.13 9.22
CA THR A 339 -12.30 2.26 10.54
C THR A 339 -11.68 3.40 11.35
N MET A 340 -10.37 3.64 11.23
CA MET A 340 -9.67 4.68 11.99
C MET A 340 -10.02 6.10 11.53
N ILE A 341 -10.25 6.30 10.23
CA ILE A 341 -10.57 7.61 9.65
C ILE A 341 -11.73 8.30 10.38
N PRO A 342 -12.94 7.73 10.47
CA PRO A 342 -14.05 8.40 11.14
C PRO A 342 -13.82 8.55 12.66
N ILE A 343 -13.00 7.71 13.30
CA ILE A 343 -12.59 7.87 14.70
C ILE A 343 -11.75 9.14 14.85
N LEU A 344 -10.74 9.35 14.00
CA LEU A 344 -9.91 10.57 14.03
C LEU A 344 -10.72 11.82 13.74
N LEU A 345 -11.61 11.80 12.74
CA LEU A 345 -12.52 12.92 12.46
C LEU A 345 -13.43 13.23 13.65
N SER A 346 -13.92 12.20 14.36
CA SER A 346 -14.70 12.39 15.58
C SER A 346 -13.87 12.99 16.73
N MET A 347 -12.59 12.61 16.86
CA MET A 347 -11.67 13.22 17.83
C MET A 347 -11.40 14.69 17.49
N GLU A 348 -11.20 15.03 16.22
CA GLU A 348 -11.02 16.39 15.73
C GLU A 348 -12.22 17.27 16.07
N ALA A 349 -13.44 16.73 15.91
CA ALA A 349 -14.68 17.44 16.27
C ALA A 349 -14.77 17.79 17.76
N THR A 350 -14.02 17.12 18.64
CA THR A 350 -13.91 17.50 20.07
C THR A 350 -12.89 18.63 20.33
N GLY A 351 -12.21 19.12 19.29
CA GLY A 351 -11.17 20.16 19.38
C GLY A 351 -9.75 19.62 19.62
N MET A 352 -9.53 18.30 19.52
CA MET A 352 -8.22 17.70 19.62
C MET A 352 -7.42 17.93 18.33
N ASP A 353 -6.12 18.30 18.44
CA ASP A 353 -5.23 18.31 17.28
C ASP A 353 -4.93 16.88 16.82
N VAL A 354 -5.50 16.49 15.71
CA VAL A 354 -5.33 15.14 15.14
C VAL A 354 -4.28 15.06 14.03
N MET A 355 -3.63 16.17 13.68
CA MET A 355 -2.64 16.18 12.60
C MET A 355 -1.52 15.15 12.83
N PRO A 356 -0.87 15.03 14.01
CA PRO A 356 0.11 14.00 14.28
C PRO A 356 -0.46 12.58 14.26
N LEU A 357 -1.75 12.42 14.53
CA LEU A 357 -2.42 11.12 14.58
C LEU A 357 -2.61 10.51 13.19
N TRP A 358 -2.88 11.36 12.18
CA TRP A 358 -2.97 10.91 10.79
C TRP A 358 -1.67 10.25 10.33
N TRP A 359 -0.53 10.86 10.63
CA TRP A 359 0.77 10.32 10.30
C TRP A 359 1.11 9.06 11.10
N ALA A 360 0.69 9.00 12.37
CA ALA A 360 0.85 7.81 13.18
C ALA A 360 0.06 6.62 12.63
N VAL A 361 -1.17 6.85 12.17
CA VAL A 361 -2.01 5.80 11.54
C VAL A 361 -1.44 5.39 10.19
N SER A 362 -1.01 6.35 9.34
CA SER A 362 -0.38 6.06 8.04
C SER A 362 0.85 5.17 8.21
N LEU A 363 1.86 5.64 8.97
CA LEU A 363 3.10 4.91 9.22
C LEU A 363 2.83 3.56 9.92
N GLY A 364 1.93 3.56 10.91
CA GLY A 364 1.59 2.35 11.65
C GLY A 364 0.92 1.31 10.77
N ALA A 365 -0.09 1.69 10.00
CA ALA A 365 -0.85 0.77 9.16
C ALA A 365 -0.03 0.19 8.01
N CYS A 366 0.66 1.06 7.24
CA CYS A 366 1.43 0.63 6.08
C CYS A 366 2.67 -0.20 6.46
N LEU A 367 3.47 0.26 7.46
CA LEU A 367 4.62 -0.50 7.94
C LEU A 367 4.20 -1.75 8.72
N GLY A 368 3.04 -1.71 9.40
CA GLY A 368 2.44 -2.85 10.09
C GLY A 368 2.17 -4.02 9.15
N GLY A 369 1.81 -3.75 7.90
CA GLY A 369 1.66 -4.75 6.84
C GLY A 369 2.86 -5.68 6.67
N ASN A 370 4.05 -5.25 7.07
CA ASN A 370 5.27 -6.08 7.04
C ASN A 370 5.31 -7.15 8.15
N GLY A 371 4.42 -7.10 9.15
CA GLY A 371 4.51 -7.98 10.31
C GLY A 371 4.16 -9.43 10.03
N THR A 372 3.15 -9.70 9.20
CA THR A 372 2.75 -11.05 8.81
C THR A 372 2.43 -11.15 7.33
N LEU A 373 2.29 -12.38 6.84
CA LEU A 373 1.98 -12.63 5.43
C LEU A 373 0.60 -12.07 5.02
N ILE A 374 -0.34 -12.00 5.94
CA ILE A 374 -1.71 -11.48 5.70
C ILE A 374 -1.87 -10.00 6.04
N GLY A 375 -0.82 -9.32 6.51
CA GLY A 375 -0.86 -7.92 6.93
C GLY A 375 -1.02 -6.91 5.80
N ALA A 376 -0.73 -7.32 4.55
CA ALA A 376 -0.98 -6.52 3.36
C ALA A 376 -1.25 -7.42 2.15
N SER A 377 -2.11 -6.97 1.25
CA SER A 377 -2.48 -7.70 0.02
C SER A 377 -1.25 -8.01 -0.85
N ALA A 378 -0.27 -7.10 -0.93
CA ALA A 378 0.98 -7.29 -1.67
C ALA A 378 1.78 -8.52 -1.20
N ASN A 379 1.77 -8.81 0.10
CA ASN A 379 2.47 -9.96 0.67
C ASN A 379 1.90 -11.28 0.14
N VAL A 380 0.57 -11.38 0.15
CA VAL A 380 -0.16 -12.58 -0.35
C VAL A 380 0.09 -12.77 -1.83
N VAL A 381 -0.01 -11.71 -2.62
CA VAL A 381 0.23 -11.74 -4.07
C VAL A 381 1.66 -12.18 -4.38
N MET A 382 2.67 -11.65 -3.70
CA MET A 382 4.06 -12.09 -3.89
C MET A 382 4.26 -13.56 -3.48
N SER A 383 3.58 -13.99 -2.40
CA SER A 383 3.62 -15.40 -1.97
C SER A 383 3.03 -16.33 -3.04
N ASP A 384 1.95 -15.93 -3.70
CA ASP A 384 1.37 -16.68 -4.81
C ASP A 384 2.29 -16.76 -6.03
N ILE A 385 2.97 -15.65 -6.36
CA ILE A 385 4.00 -15.62 -7.41
C ILE A 385 5.13 -16.56 -7.04
N ALA A 386 5.66 -16.49 -5.83
CA ALA A 386 6.73 -17.35 -5.34
C ALA A 386 6.34 -18.83 -5.44
N LYS A 387 5.13 -19.19 -4.98
CA LYS A 387 4.59 -20.54 -5.03
C LYS A 387 4.47 -21.10 -6.45
N LYS A 388 3.97 -20.29 -7.41
CA LYS A 388 3.88 -20.67 -8.83
C LYS A 388 5.25 -20.98 -9.45
N HIS A 389 6.32 -20.43 -8.88
CA HIS A 389 7.69 -20.63 -9.35
C HIS A 389 8.51 -21.60 -8.49
N GLY A 390 7.85 -22.33 -7.58
CA GLY A 390 8.45 -23.40 -6.79
C GLY A 390 9.08 -22.96 -5.48
N THR A 391 8.87 -21.70 -5.05
CA THR A 391 9.34 -21.18 -3.75
C THR A 391 8.14 -20.92 -2.86
N GLU A 392 8.05 -21.64 -1.74
CA GLU A 392 6.93 -21.48 -0.81
C GLU A 392 7.29 -20.49 0.31
N ILE A 393 6.51 -19.42 0.45
CA ILE A 393 6.58 -18.49 1.59
C ILE A 393 5.50 -18.89 2.57
N THR A 394 5.88 -19.62 3.63
CA THR A 394 4.93 -20.01 4.67
C THR A 394 4.66 -18.85 5.62
N PHE A 395 3.47 -18.84 6.25
CA PHE A 395 3.12 -17.83 7.26
C PHE A 395 4.17 -17.71 8.37
N MET A 396 4.59 -18.84 8.95
CA MET A 396 5.61 -18.84 10.01
C MET A 396 7.01 -18.47 9.49
N GLY A 397 7.32 -18.84 8.24
CA GLY A 397 8.56 -18.45 7.57
C GLY A 397 8.65 -16.94 7.40
N PHE A 398 7.55 -16.30 6.97
CA PHE A 398 7.45 -14.84 6.86
C PHE A 398 7.49 -14.17 8.22
N LEU A 399 6.66 -14.62 9.18
CA LEU A 399 6.56 -14.07 10.54
C LEU A 399 7.92 -13.96 11.22
N LYS A 400 8.80 -14.95 11.04
CA LYS A 400 10.14 -14.99 11.64
C LYS A 400 11.00 -13.79 11.24
N TYR A 401 10.85 -13.28 10.04
CA TYR A 401 11.62 -12.14 9.52
C TYR A 401 10.80 -10.85 9.55
N GLY A 402 9.54 -10.93 9.10
CA GLY A 402 8.66 -9.78 8.95
C GLY A 402 8.36 -9.10 10.28
N PHE A 403 7.91 -9.84 11.27
CA PHE A 403 7.50 -9.25 12.55
C PHE A 403 8.61 -8.51 13.29
N PRO A 404 9.85 -9.07 13.44
CA PRO A 404 10.96 -8.33 14.05
C PRO A 404 11.37 -7.08 13.25
N ILE A 405 11.39 -7.16 11.91
CA ILE A 405 11.74 -6.02 11.06
C ILE A 405 10.66 -4.94 11.16
N MET A 406 9.40 -5.32 11.17
CA MET A 406 8.27 -4.42 11.41
C MET A 406 8.43 -3.69 12.75
N LEU A 407 8.71 -4.39 13.84
CA LEU A 407 8.92 -3.75 15.14
C LEU A 407 10.07 -2.73 15.12
N VAL A 408 11.17 -3.04 14.43
CA VAL A 408 12.30 -2.10 14.30
C VAL A 408 11.89 -0.88 13.47
N THR A 409 11.19 -1.05 12.35
CA THR A 409 10.73 0.08 11.52
C THR A 409 9.70 0.94 12.25
N ILE A 410 8.82 0.35 13.08
CA ILE A 410 7.89 1.09 13.94
C ILE A 410 8.64 1.85 15.04
N ALA A 411 9.66 1.27 15.65
CA ALA A 411 10.48 1.99 16.62
C ALA A 411 11.21 3.19 15.98
N VAL A 412 11.71 3.03 14.76
CA VAL A 412 12.30 4.14 13.97
C VAL A 412 11.24 5.21 13.70
N SER A 413 10.04 4.83 13.28
CA SER A 413 8.94 5.76 13.03
C SER A 413 8.48 6.47 14.30
N ALA A 414 8.47 5.78 15.46
CA ALA A 414 8.17 6.41 16.75
C ALA A 414 9.19 7.52 17.09
N VAL A 415 10.48 7.23 16.95
CA VAL A 415 11.53 8.24 17.16
C VAL A 415 11.37 9.39 16.16
N TYR A 416 11.11 9.10 14.89
CA TYR A 416 10.88 10.12 13.87
C TYR A 416 9.69 11.02 14.22
N LEU A 417 8.54 10.46 14.58
CA LEU A 417 7.34 11.23 14.94
C LEU A 417 7.54 12.07 16.22
N VAL A 418 8.25 11.53 17.23
CA VAL A 418 8.59 12.29 18.46
C VAL A 418 9.46 13.50 18.14
N VAL A 419 10.41 13.38 17.21
CA VAL A 419 11.26 14.50 16.78
C VAL A 419 10.48 15.51 15.94
N ARG A 420 9.56 15.02 15.10
CA ARG A 420 8.78 15.86 14.18
C ARG A 420 7.64 16.57 14.86
N PHE A 421 6.99 15.92 15.84
CA PHE A 421 5.85 16.40 16.61
C PHE A 421 6.15 16.28 18.11
N PRO A 422 7.03 17.13 18.67
CA PRO A 422 7.41 17.04 20.07
C PRO A 422 6.22 17.34 20.98
N PRO A 423 6.21 16.82 22.24
CA PRO A 423 5.19 17.18 23.20
C PRO A 423 5.20 18.71 23.43
N MET A 424 4.00 19.29 23.32
CA MET A 424 3.81 20.72 23.67
C MET A 424 3.69 20.88 25.17
#